data_2c36dd85e4f5ea44753aa01b82fbc71a
#
_entry.id   2c36dd85e4f5ea44753aa01b82fbc71a
#
_cell.length_a   1.000
_cell.length_b   1.000
_cell.length_c   1.000
_cell.angle_alpha   90.00
_cell.angle_beta   90.00
_cell.angle_gamma   90.00
#
_symmetry.space_group_name_H-M   'P 1'
#
loop_
_entity.id
_entity.type
_entity.pdbx_description
1 polymer ?
#
loop_
_entity_poly.entity_id
_entity_poly.type
_entity_poly.pdbx_seq_one_letter_code
_entity_poly.pdbx_strand_id
1 'polypeptide(L)'
;MPAALATPACDAPFDHLAETYDAVFTNSLIGRAQRDSVWEELDRCFHPGQRIVEINCGTGVDAVHLAERGVEVVACDVAPRMIQVARQRLTRLKAGARVDFRVLATEQIAELAGEGPFDGVFSNFAGLNCVPDLSTAARDLARLLAPGATALLCMAGHTVAWEIIWYMGQGNPRKALRRFERGGTIGRIAEGVTVEVHYPSPRTMAHIFAPEFRLVRLKGVGVTVPPSYLEPLARRFPRVLRTLAGADRVLSRLPVIRALADHLLLEFQRVDRCVIPSAARNFALLRNLRRPRR
;
A
#
# COMPACT_ATOMS: atom_id res chain seq x y z
N MET A 1 -3.57 -25.19 -34.30
CA MET A 1 -4.54 -24.83 -33.27
C MET A 1 -4.61 -23.32 -33.20
N PRO A 2 -5.77 -22.64 -33.34
CA PRO A 2 -5.83 -21.21 -33.33
C PRO A 2 -5.63 -20.70 -31.88
N ALA A 3 -4.77 -19.72 -31.76
CA ALA A 3 -4.54 -18.97 -30.50
C ALA A 3 -5.88 -18.42 -30.00
N ALA A 4 -6.18 -18.66 -28.73
CA ALA A 4 -7.31 -18.05 -28.05
C ALA A 4 -7.14 -16.52 -28.13
N LEU A 5 -8.09 -15.86 -28.77
CA LEU A 5 -8.23 -14.41 -28.79
C LEU A 5 -8.37 -13.96 -27.33
N ALA A 6 -7.34 -13.28 -26.82
CA ALA A 6 -7.41 -12.58 -25.57
C ALA A 6 -8.61 -11.65 -25.61
N THR A 7 -9.54 -11.80 -24.70
CA THR A 7 -10.62 -10.84 -24.43
C THR A 7 -9.99 -9.45 -24.34
N PRO A 8 -10.54 -8.41 -25.02
CA PRO A 8 -9.99 -7.07 -24.90
C PRO A 8 -10.05 -6.69 -23.42
N ALA A 9 -8.88 -6.43 -22.85
CA ALA A 9 -8.74 -5.97 -21.46
C ALA A 9 -9.61 -4.71 -21.35
N CYS A 10 -10.62 -4.76 -20.49
CA CYS A 10 -11.35 -3.58 -20.06
C CYS A 10 -10.29 -2.59 -19.54
N ASP A 11 -10.22 -1.37 -20.07
CA ASP A 11 -9.24 -0.38 -19.63
C ASP A 11 -9.33 -0.25 -18.11
N ALA A 12 -8.27 -0.64 -17.42
CA ALA A 12 -8.23 -0.53 -15.97
C ALA A 12 -8.26 0.97 -15.59
N PRO A 13 -9.02 1.40 -14.57
CA PRO A 13 -9.19 2.82 -14.25
C PRO A 13 -7.86 3.59 -14.16
N PHE A 14 -6.82 2.97 -13.63
CA PHE A 14 -5.51 3.60 -13.45
C PHE A 14 -4.66 3.69 -14.74
N ASP A 15 -5.04 3.03 -15.83
CA ASP A 15 -4.37 3.16 -17.13
C ASP A 15 -4.32 4.62 -17.61
N HIS A 16 -5.36 5.39 -17.31
CA HIS A 16 -5.45 6.81 -17.66
C HIS A 16 -4.40 7.69 -16.95
N LEU A 17 -3.84 7.22 -15.86
CA LEU A 17 -2.82 7.95 -15.09
C LEU A 17 -1.40 7.48 -15.37
N ALA A 18 -1.18 6.36 -16.08
CA ALA A 18 0.11 5.69 -16.16
C ALA A 18 1.26 6.60 -16.61
N GLU A 19 1.03 7.44 -17.62
CA GLU A 19 2.06 8.34 -18.17
C GLU A 19 2.37 9.54 -17.26
N THR A 20 1.38 10.01 -16.50
CA THR A 20 1.49 11.20 -15.65
C THR A 20 1.73 10.89 -14.19
N TYR A 21 1.48 9.65 -13.75
CA TYR A 21 1.54 9.24 -12.35
C TYR A 21 2.87 9.58 -11.68
N ASP A 22 3.97 9.31 -12.35
CA ASP A 22 5.29 9.61 -11.82
C ASP A 22 5.54 11.12 -11.66
N ALA A 23 5.09 11.93 -12.60
CA ALA A 23 5.24 13.37 -12.52
C ALA A 23 4.37 13.97 -11.40
N VAL A 24 3.14 13.47 -11.25
CA VAL A 24 2.16 14.01 -10.30
C VAL A 24 2.40 13.52 -8.87
N PHE A 25 2.75 12.25 -8.70
CA PHE A 25 2.91 11.64 -7.37
C PHE A 25 4.35 11.21 -7.08
N THR A 26 4.91 10.27 -7.83
CA THR A 26 6.21 9.65 -7.52
C THR A 26 7.34 10.67 -7.40
N ASN A 27 7.39 11.66 -8.29
CA ASN A 27 8.41 12.69 -8.36
C ASN A 27 8.06 13.99 -7.61
N SER A 28 6.86 14.08 -7.03
CA SER A 28 6.48 15.22 -6.18
C SER A 28 7.28 15.22 -4.88
N LEU A 29 7.41 16.39 -4.24
CA LEU A 29 8.12 16.50 -2.95
C LEU A 29 7.40 15.72 -1.85
N ILE A 30 6.08 15.79 -1.82
CA ILE A 30 5.25 15.07 -0.86
C ILE A 30 5.32 13.56 -1.12
N GLY A 31 5.12 13.14 -2.37
CA GLY A 31 5.16 11.73 -2.74
C GLY A 31 6.50 11.07 -2.40
N ARG A 32 7.63 11.78 -2.64
CA ARG A 32 8.96 11.32 -2.23
C ARG A 32 9.07 11.18 -0.71
N ALA A 33 8.67 12.22 0.05
CA ALA A 33 8.76 12.19 1.51
C ALA A 33 7.94 11.04 2.12
N GLN A 34 6.74 10.77 1.59
CA GLN A 34 5.91 9.65 2.02
C GLN A 34 6.53 8.31 1.62
N ARG A 35 7.06 8.19 0.38
CA ARG A 35 7.68 6.97 -0.13
C ARG A 35 8.97 6.63 0.62
N ASP A 36 9.80 7.62 0.93
CA ASP A 36 11.01 7.42 1.74
C ASP A 36 10.66 6.81 3.11
N SER A 37 9.55 7.25 3.73
CA SER A 37 9.05 6.67 5.00
C SER A 37 8.59 5.22 4.85
N VAL A 38 8.04 4.84 3.69
CA VAL A 38 7.69 3.44 3.37
C VAL A 38 8.95 2.62 3.08
N TRP A 39 9.90 3.16 2.33
CA TRP A 39 11.14 2.48 2.00
C TRP A 39 11.99 2.13 3.23
N GLU A 40 11.99 2.99 4.26
CA GLU A 40 12.61 2.64 5.55
C GLU A 40 12.06 1.33 6.14
N GLU A 41 10.76 1.08 5.99
CA GLU A 41 10.14 -0.16 6.48
C GLU A 41 10.29 -1.33 5.49
N LEU A 42 10.33 -1.06 4.18
CA LEU A 42 10.67 -2.08 3.17
C LEU A 42 12.06 -2.65 3.42
N ASP A 43 13.06 -1.76 3.59
CA ASP A 43 14.46 -2.13 3.82
C ASP A 43 14.65 -2.87 5.17
N ARG A 44 13.75 -2.65 6.13
CA ARG A 44 13.71 -3.37 7.40
C ARG A 44 13.06 -4.76 7.28
N CYS A 45 12.04 -4.88 6.41
CA CYS A 45 11.25 -6.11 6.30
C CYS A 45 11.82 -7.11 5.31
N PHE A 46 12.43 -6.63 4.22
CA PHE A 46 12.86 -7.47 3.11
C PHE A 46 14.37 -7.35 2.88
N HIS A 47 15.03 -8.50 2.73
CA HIS A 47 16.49 -8.60 2.69
C HIS A 47 17.00 -9.24 1.41
N PRO A 48 18.28 -8.99 1.02
CA PRO A 48 18.89 -9.62 -0.13
C PRO A 48 18.73 -11.14 -0.14
N GLY A 49 18.43 -11.70 -1.30
CA GLY A 49 18.21 -13.14 -1.48
C GLY A 49 16.77 -13.61 -1.25
N GLN A 50 15.91 -12.77 -0.67
CA GLN A 50 14.49 -13.08 -0.57
C GLN A 50 13.77 -12.89 -1.91
N ARG A 51 12.67 -13.64 -2.10
CA ARG A 51 11.77 -13.53 -3.23
C ARG A 51 10.37 -13.15 -2.74
N ILE A 52 9.88 -12.00 -3.19
CA ILE A 52 8.59 -11.46 -2.74
C ILE A 52 7.63 -11.16 -3.88
N VAL A 53 6.36 -11.00 -3.54
CA VAL A 53 5.34 -10.49 -4.47
C VAL A 53 5.02 -9.04 -4.12
N GLU A 54 5.05 -8.14 -5.09
CA GLU A 54 4.44 -6.81 -4.98
C GLU A 54 3.12 -6.80 -5.74
N ILE A 55 2.02 -6.51 -5.05
CA ILE A 55 0.69 -6.35 -5.65
C ILE A 55 0.32 -4.88 -5.75
N ASN A 56 -0.41 -4.50 -6.78
CA ASN A 56 -0.75 -3.11 -7.10
C ASN A 56 0.52 -2.25 -7.28
N CYS A 57 1.51 -2.75 -8.05
CA CYS A 57 2.84 -2.16 -8.14
C CYS A 57 2.88 -0.82 -8.91
N GLY A 58 1.81 -0.47 -9.61
CA GLY A 58 1.71 0.74 -10.44
C GLY A 58 2.86 0.82 -11.44
N THR A 59 3.59 1.94 -11.42
CA THR A 59 4.75 2.18 -12.29
C THR A 59 6.03 1.46 -11.85
N GLY A 60 5.97 0.55 -10.85
CA GLY A 60 7.06 -0.34 -10.45
C GLY A 60 8.23 0.29 -9.72
N VAL A 61 8.04 1.46 -9.10
CA VAL A 61 9.12 2.19 -8.42
C VAL A 61 9.64 1.44 -7.20
N ASP A 62 8.73 0.83 -6.44
CA ASP A 62 9.06 0.12 -5.22
C ASP A 62 9.69 -1.25 -5.54
N ALA A 63 9.21 -1.95 -6.58
CA ALA A 63 9.83 -3.17 -7.09
C ALA A 63 11.30 -2.95 -7.48
N VAL A 64 11.57 -1.85 -8.20
CA VAL A 64 12.95 -1.46 -8.59
C VAL A 64 13.80 -1.18 -7.36
N HIS A 65 13.28 -0.43 -6.38
CA HIS A 65 13.98 -0.14 -5.13
C HIS A 65 14.41 -1.42 -4.39
N LEU A 66 13.52 -2.39 -4.28
CA LEU A 66 13.79 -3.69 -3.64
C LEU A 66 14.80 -4.52 -4.45
N ALA A 67 14.61 -4.59 -5.78
CA ALA A 67 15.49 -5.36 -6.65
C ALA A 67 16.94 -4.83 -6.64
N GLU A 68 17.13 -3.51 -6.60
CA GLU A 68 18.44 -2.89 -6.46
C GLU A 68 19.15 -3.19 -5.14
N ARG A 69 18.40 -3.71 -4.16
CA ARG A 69 18.88 -4.20 -2.86
C ARG A 69 19.03 -5.72 -2.79
N GLY A 70 18.87 -6.40 -3.93
CA GLY A 70 19.07 -7.84 -4.04
C GLY A 70 17.87 -8.69 -3.65
N VAL A 71 16.69 -8.09 -3.55
CA VAL A 71 15.42 -8.81 -3.41
C VAL A 71 14.88 -9.16 -4.79
N GLU A 72 14.46 -10.41 -5.02
CA GLU A 72 13.78 -10.80 -6.24
C GLU A 72 12.28 -10.45 -6.12
N VAL A 73 11.73 -9.73 -7.09
CA VAL A 73 10.35 -9.22 -7.02
C VAL A 73 9.51 -9.72 -8.19
N VAL A 74 8.40 -10.38 -7.90
CA VAL A 74 7.29 -10.56 -8.86
C VAL A 74 6.30 -9.44 -8.62
N ALA A 75 6.20 -8.49 -9.55
CA ALA A 75 5.42 -7.26 -9.38
C ALA A 75 4.19 -7.27 -10.30
N CYS A 76 3.01 -7.16 -9.69
CA CYS A 76 1.73 -7.30 -10.36
C CYS A 76 0.89 -6.02 -10.26
N ASP A 77 0.22 -5.68 -11.36
CA ASP A 77 -0.80 -4.65 -11.40
C ASP A 77 -1.88 -5.01 -12.41
N VAL A 78 -3.13 -4.64 -12.14
CA VAL A 78 -4.25 -4.87 -13.05
C VAL A 78 -4.18 -3.98 -14.29
N ALA A 79 -3.50 -2.84 -14.23
CA ALA A 79 -3.42 -1.83 -15.26
C ALA A 79 -2.27 -2.11 -16.25
N PRO A 80 -2.56 -2.52 -17.51
CA PRO A 80 -1.52 -2.86 -18.48
C PRO A 80 -0.58 -1.70 -18.81
N ARG A 81 -1.08 -0.47 -18.85
CA ARG A 81 -0.24 0.73 -19.11
C ARG A 81 0.68 1.03 -17.96
N MET A 82 0.26 0.81 -16.70
CA MET A 82 1.14 0.91 -15.54
C MET A 82 2.30 -0.09 -15.67
N ILE A 83 2.01 -1.34 -16.01
CA ILE A 83 3.03 -2.37 -16.24
C ILE A 83 3.94 -2.02 -17.42
N GLN A 84 3.41 -1.41 -18.47
CA GLN A 84 4.24 -0.93 -19.60
C GLN A 84 5.26 0.12 -19.14
N VAL A 85 4.84 1.10 -18.34
CA VAL A 85 5.74 2.11 -17.74
C VAL A 85 6.74 1.45 -16.79
N ALA A 86 6.29 0.51 -15.95
CA ALA A 86 7.15 -0.23 -15.04
C ALA A 86 8.26 -1.00 -15.79
N ARG A 87 7.93 -1.69 -16.88
CA ARG A 87 8.91 -2.41 -17.71
C ARG A 87 9.97 -1.50 -18.33
N GLN A 88 9.66 -0.24 -18.62
CA GLN A 88 10.65 0.72 -19.11
C GLN A 88 11.75 0.99 -18.07
N ARG A 89 11.48 0.79 -16.77
CA ARG A 89 12.48 0.94 -15.70
C ARG A 89 13.52 -0.17 -15.71
N LEU A 90 13.19 -1.35 -16.27
CA LEU A 90 14.14 -2.47 -16.36
C LEU A 90 15.40 -2.12 -17.14
N THR A 91 15.29 -1.20 -18.11
CA THR A 91 16.44 -0.74 -18.91
C THR A 91 17.49 0.03 -18.10
N ARG A 92 17.12 0.47 -16.88
CA ARG A 92 17.97 1.27 -15.98
C ARG A 92 18.36 0.50 -14.72
N LEU A 93 17.95 -0.78 -14.60
CA LEU A 93 18.29 -1.60 -13.44
C LEU A 93 19.79 -1.91 -13.38
N LYS A 94 20.30 -1.97 -12.16
CA LYS A 94 21.66 -2.45 -11.90
C LYS A 94 21.80 -3.92 -12.32
N ALA A 95 23.00 -4.31 -12.74
CA ALA A 95 23.29 -5.71 -13.06
C ALA A 95 22.99 -6.61 -11.84
N GLY A 96 22.26 -7.71 -12.08
CA GLY A 96 21.85 -8.65 -11.04
C GLY A 96 20.52 -8.37 -10.36
N ALA A 97 19.93 -7.19 -10.53
CA ALA A 97 18.58 -6.88 -10.02
C ALA A 97 17.52 -7.67 -10.82
N ARG A 98 16.55 -8.26 -10.13
CA ARG A 98 15.52 -9.12 -10.72
C ARG A 98 14.13 -8.61 -10.39
N VAL A 99 13.39 -8.20 -11.42
CA VAL A 99 11.96 -7.89 -11.32
C VAL A 99 11.23 -8.54 -12.50
N ASP A 100 10.13 -9.22 -12.19
CA ASP A 100 9.21 -9.74 -13.18
C ASP A 100 7.89 -8.97 -13.07
N PHE A 101 7.61 -8.10 -14.06
CA PHE A 101 6.40 -7.30 -14.12
C PHE A 101 5.28 -8.01 -14.87
N ARG A 102 4.13 -8.19 -14.23
CA ARG A 102 2.95 -8.90 -14.78
C ARG A 102 1.68 -8.06 -14.71
N VAL A 103 0.89 -8.18 -15.77
CA VAL A 103 -0.50 -7.72 -15.73
C VAL A 103 -1.30 -8.80 -15.02
N LEU A 104 -1.64 -8.56 -13.76
CA LEU A 104 -2.38 -9.51 -12.93
C LEU A 104 -3.11 -8.75 -11.83
N ALA A 105 -4.42 -8.96 -11.72
CA ALA A 105 -5.24 -8.36 -10.68
C ALA A 105 -4.99 -9.03 -9.32
N THR A 106 -5.19 -8.30 -8.23
CA THR A 106 -5.08 -8.86 -6.87
C THR A 106 -6.05 -10.03 -6.65
N GLU A 107 -7.21 -9.99 -7.28
CA GLU A 107 -8.24 -11.05 -7.23
C GLU A 107 -7.79 -12.34 -7.95
N GLN A 108 -6.79 -12.24 -8.81
CA GLN A 108 -6.22 -13.37 -9.57
C GLN A 108 -4.88 -13.84 -9.01
N ILE A 109 -4.43 -13.30 -7.87
CA ILE A 109 -3.10 -13.55 -7.32
C ILE A 109 -2.81 -15.04 -7.06
N ALA A 110 -3.86 -15.85 -6.88
CA ALA A 110 -3.76 -17.29 -6.76
C ALA A 110 -3.10 -17.99 -7.98
N GLU A 111 -3.05 -17.34 -9.15
CA GLU A 111 -2.37 -17.86 -10.34
C GLU A 111 -0.85 -18.04 -10.11
N LEU A 112 -0.28 -17.33 -9.14
CA LEU A 112 1.12 -17.48 -8.73
C LEU A 112 1.38 -18.68 -7.80
N ALA A 113 0.37 -19.50 -7.47
CA ALA A 113 0.51 -20.59 -6.47
C ALA A 113 1.60 -21.63 -6.81
N GLY A 114 1.85 -21.86 -8.10
CA GLY A 114 2.91 -22.77 -8.56
C GLY A 114 4.32 -22.21 -8.46
N GLU A 115 4.48 -20.94 -8.16
CA GLU A 115 5.78 -20.24 -8.12
C GLU A 115 6.30 -19.99 -6.70
N GLY A 116 5.47 -20.21 -5.69
CA GLY A 116 5.81 -20.05 -4.28
C GLY A 116 6.60 -21.24 -3.70
N PRO A 117 6.88 -21.21 -2.39
CA PRO A 117 6.48 -20.15 -1.48
C PRO A 117 7.34 -18.89 -1.62
N PHE A 118 6.70 -17.72 -1.46
CA PHE A 118 7.39 -16.43 -1.40
C PHE A 118 7.72 -16.06 0.05
N ASP A 119 8.79 -15.29 0.24
CA ASP A 119 9.26 -14.82 1.55
C ASP A 119 8.46 -13.63 2.09
N GLY A 120 7.66 -12.98 1.25
CA GLY A 120 6.80 -11.88 1.65
C GLY A 120 5.93 -11.33 0.54
N VAL A 121 5.06 -10.42 0.93
CA VAL A 121 4.22 -9.63 0.02
C VAL A 121 4.21 -8.16 0.43
N PHE A 122 4.17 -7.30 -0.57
CA PHE A 122 4.08 -5.85 -0.40
C PHE A 122 2.97 -5.25 -1.26
N SER A 123 2.30 -4.23 -0.74
CA SER A 123 1.41 -3.34 -1.50
C SER A 123 1.53 -1.92 -1.00
N ASN A 124 1.66 -0.94 -1.91
CA ASN A 124 1.86 0.46 -1.54
C ASN A 124 0.70 1.36 -1.97
N PHE A 125 0.61 2.51 -1.32
CA PHE A 125 -0.23 3.67 -1.65
C PHE A 125 -1.66 3.33 -2.10
N ALA A 126 -2.38 2.62 -1.21
CA ALA A 126 -3.82 2.41 -1.29
C ALA A 126 -4.33 1.54 -2.45
N GLY A 127 -3.47 0.78 -3.16
CA GLY A 127 -3.94 -0.16 -4.18
C GLY A 127 -4.99 -1.14 -3.62
N LEU A 128 -4.74 -1.69 -2.45
CA LEU A 128 -5.69 -2.59 -1.77
C LEU A 128 -7.00 -1.91 -1.31
N ASN A 129 -7.05 -0.59 -1.21
CA ASN A 129 -8.29 0.12 -0.90
C ASN A 129 -9.32 0.03 -2.05
N CYS A 130 -8.88 -0.36 -3.25
CA CYS A 130 -9.73 -0.53 -4.42
C CYS A 130 -10.12 -2.00 -4.67
N VAL A 131 -9.66 -2.93 -3.83
CA VAL A 131 -9.98 -4.36 -3.92
C VAL A 131 -11.28 -4.65 -3.17
N PRO A 132 -12.32 -5.18 -3.85
CA PRO A 132 -13.64 -5.38 -3.23
C PRO A 132 -13.64 -6.44 -2.15
N ASP A 133 -12.95 -7.56 -2.36
CA ASP A 133 -12.89 -8.69 -1.43
C ASP A 133 -11.48 -8.95 -0.89
N LEU A 134 -11.13 -8.17 0.14
CA LEU A 134 -9.87 -8.36 0.86
C LEU A 134 -9.78 -9.70 1.60
N SER A 135 -10.91 -10.35 1.92
CA SER A 135 -10.90 -11.63 2.63
C SER A 135 -10.41 -12.75 1.71
N THR A 136 -10.85 -12.76 0.47
CA THR A 136 -10.35 -13.70 -0.54
C THR A 136 -8.88 -13.40 -0.85
N ALA A 137 -8.52 -12.13 -1.07
CA ALA A 137 -7.13 -11.74 -1.28
C ALA A 137 -6.21 -12.21 -0.13
N ALA A 138 -6.62 -12.05 1.14
CA ALA A 138 -5.86 -12.52 2.30
C ALA A 138 -5.63 -14.03 2.28
N ARG A 139 -6.67 -14.83 1.98
CA ARG A 139 -6.55 -16.29 1.87
C ARG A 139 -5.61 -16.73 0.75
N ASP A 140 -5.70 -16.07 -0.40
CA ASP A 140 -4.88 -16.43 -1.55
C ASP A 140 -3.42 -16.02 -1.33
N LEU A 141 -3.16 -14.84 -0.77
CA LEU A 141 -1.82 -14.44 -0.34
C LEU A 141 -1.24 -15.42 0.69
N ALA A 142 -2.03 -15.91 1.63
CA ALA A 142 -1.54 -16.89 2.60
C ALA A 142 -1.10 -18.21 1.95
N ARG A 143 -1.69 -18.59 0.82
CA ARG A 143 -1.29 -19.80 0.07
C ARG A 143 0.05 -19.62 -0.65
N LEU A 144 0.35 -18.40 -1.07
CA LEU A 144 1.57 -18.07 -1.79
C LEU A 144 2.79 -17.91 -0.89
N LEU A 145 2.59 -17.52 0.37
CA LEU A 145 3.66 -17.13 1.27
C LEU A 145 4.19 -18.30 2.09
N ALA A 146 5.46 -18.27 2.44
CA ALA A 146 6.04 -19.18 3.43
C ALA A 146 5.46 -18.92 4.84
N PRO A 147 5.38 -19.94 5.72
CA PRO A 147 5.05 -19.72 7.14
C PRO A 147 5.99 -18.68 7.76
N GLY A 148 5.44 -17.74 8.52
CA GLY A 148 6.21 -16.65 9.12
C GLY A 148 6.56 -15.50 8.18
N ALA A 149 6.24 -15.59 6.89
CA ALA A 149 6.48 -14.53 5.91
C ALA A 149 5.76 -13.22 6.27
N THR A 150 6.39 -12.11 5.89
CA THR A 150 5.86 -10.76 6.15
C THR A 150 4.94 -10.29 5.02
N ALA A 151 3.76 -9.77 5.39
CA ALA A 151 2.92 -8.99 4.49
C ALA A 151 2.93 -7.53 4.97
N LEU A 152 3.49 -6.64 4.15
CA LEU A 152 3.58 -5.21 4.43
C LEU A 152 2.62 -4.44 3.52
N LEU A 153 1.56 -3.86 4.10
CA LEU A 153 0.44 -3.30 3.35
C LEU A 153 0.25 -1.82 3.70
N CYS A 154 0.40 -0.94 2.72
CA CYS A 154 0.19 0.49 2.86
C CYS A 154 -1.22 0.88 2.38
N MET A 155 -2.10 1.13 3.31
CA MET A 155 -3.50 1.46 3.08
C MET A 155 -3.77 2.95 3.27
N ALA A 156 -4.69 3.53 2.51
CA ALA A 156 -5.20 4.87 2.81
C ALA A 156 -5.84 4.90 4.20
N GLY A 157 -5.51 5.92 4.97
CA GLY A 157 -5.97 6.09 6.33
C GLY A 157 -7.48 6.31 6.43
N HIS A 158 -8.08 5.76 7.49
CA HIS A 158 -9.51 5.96 7.77
C HIS A 158 -9.78 7.37 8.33
N THR A 159 -8.87 7.87 9.18
CA THR A 159 -8.98 9.21 9.79
C THR A 159 -7.75 10.01 9.41
N VAL A 160 -7.90 10.99 8.52
CA VAL A 160 -6.79 11.80 8.03
C VAL A 160 -6.92 13.22 8.54
N ALA A 161 -6.06 13.59 9.49
CA ALA A 161 -6.12 14.91 10.13
C ALA A 161 -5.99 16.06 9.12
N TRP A 162 -5.05 15.96 8.17
CA TRP A 162 -4.86 16.94 7.11
C TRP A 162 -6.10 17.13 6.24
N GLU A 163 -6.76 16.05 5.86
CA GLU A 163 -7.97 16.10 5.03
C GLU A 163 -9.11 16.77 5.78
N ILE A 164 -9.30 16.41 7.06
CA ILE A 164 -10.32 16.99 7.91
C ILE A 164 -10.08 18.49 8.08
N ILE A 165 -8.88 18.90 8.50
CA ILE A 165 -8.53 20.32 8.74
C ILE A 165 -8.69 21.12 7.43
N TRP A 166 -8.17 20.61 6.32
CA TRP A 166 -8.19 21.31 5.03
C TRP A 166 -9.62 21.55 4.52
N TYR A 167 -10.46 20.51 4.47
CA TYR A 167 -11.81 20.64 3.94
C TYR A 167 -12.77 21.30 4.92
N MET A 168 -12.57 21.19 6.23
CA MET A 168 -13.32 21.98 7.21
C MET A 168 -12.99 23.47 7.06
N GLY A 169 -11.72 23.84 6.88
CA GLY A 169 -11.31 25.20 6.60
C GLY A 169 -11.86 25.80 5.30
N GLN A 170 -12.24 24.95 4.33
CA GLN A 170 -12.92 25.33 3.09
C GLN A 170 -14.46 25.33 3.19
N GLY A 171 -15.01 25.10 4.39
CA GLY A 171 -16.47 25.02 4.57
C GLY A 171 -17.11 23.77 3.94
N ASN A 172 -16.35 22.70 3.70
CA ASN A 172 -16.84 21.47 3.10
C ASN A 172 -16.76 20.26 4.07
N PRO A 173 -17.63 20.20 5.10
CA PRO A 173 -17.61 19.14 6.09
C PRO A 173 -17.93 17.76 5.49
N ARG A 174 -18.77 17.69 4.45
CA ARG A 174 -19.10 16.44 3.79
C ARG A 174 -17.82 15.78 3.21
N LYS A 175 -16.99 16.57 2.52
CA LYS A 175 -15.74 16.07 1.95
C LYS A 175 -14.70 15.76 3.06
N ALA A 176 -14.68 16.52 4.14
CA ALA A 176 -13.81 16.28 5.30
C ALA A 176 -14.08 14.93 5.98
N LEU A 177 -15.33 14.47 5.98
CA LEU A 177 -15.78 13.28 6.70
C LEU A 177 -16.09 12.09 5.78
N ARG A 178 -15.84 12.19 4.47
CA ARG A 178 -16.20 11.18 3.48
C ARG A 178 -15.64 9.77 3.77
N ARG A 179 -14.45 9.69 4.38
CA ARG A 179 -13.81 8.39 4.71
C ARG A 179 -14.51 7.61 5.82
N PHE A 180 -15.45 8.26 6.55
CA PHE A 180 -16.30 7.61 7.56
C PHE A 180 -17.59 7.04 6.97
N GLU A 181 -17.89 7.28 5.70
CA GLU A 181 -19.08 6.73 5.05
C GLU A 181 -18.97 5.20 4.95
N ARG A 182 -20.08 4.53 5.29
CA ARG A 182 -20.17 3.06 5.15
C ARG A 182 -20.32 2.69 3.67
N GLY A 183 -19.57 1.69 3.21
CA GLY A 183 -19.65 1.21 1.82
C GLY A 183 -18.61 1.81 0.89
N GLY A 184 -17.66 2.63 1.41
CA GLY A 184 -16.62 3.24 0.58
C GLY A 184 -17.02 4.56 -0.05
N THR A 185 -16.14 5.13 -0.86
CA THR A 185 -16.35 6.39 -1.61
C THR A 185 -15.99 6.18 -3.07
N ILE A 186 -16.65 6.95 -3.94
CA ILE A 186 -16.29 6.95 -5.36
C ILE A 186 -15.16 7.97 -5.58
N GLY A 187 -13.99 7.45 -5.92
CA GLY A 187 -12.83 8.23 -6.35
C GLY A 187 -12.90 8.49 -7.85
N ARG A 188 -12.66 9.74 -8.27
CA ARG A 188 -12.55 10.09 -9.69
C ARG A 188 -11.09 9.99 -10.11
N ILE A 189 -10.80 9.16 -11.10
CA ILE A 189 -9.46 8.93 -11.63
C ILE A 189 -9.20 9.84 -12.85
N ALA A 190 -10.16 9.87 -13.77
CA ALA A 190 -10.14 10.72 -14.96
C ALA A 190 -11.56 11.17 -15.30
N GLU A 191 -11.74 11.91 -16.38
CA GLU A 191 -13.07 12.27 -16.87
C GLU A 191 -13.86 11.00 -17.24
N GLY A 192 -15.01 10.80 -16.59
CA GLY A 192 -15.84 9.61 -16.77
C GLY A 192 -15.30 8.32 -16.13
N VAL A 193 -14.09 8.33 -15.55
CA VAL A 193 -13.48 7.14 -14.95
C VAL A 193 -13.46 7.26 -13.42
N THR A 194 -14.12 6.32 -12.77
CA THR A 194 -14.22 6.29 -11.31
C THR A 194 -13.79 4.93 -10.77
N VAL A 195 -13.40 4.91 -9.50
CA VAL A 195 -13.06 3.70 -8.75
C VAL A 195 -13.72 3.78 -7.38
N GLU A 196 -14.20 2.64 -6.90
CA GLU A 196 -14.67 2.52 -5.53
C GLU A 196 -13.47 2.35 -4.60
N VAL A 197 -13.43 3.16 -3.52
CA VAL A 197 -12.32 3.17 -2.56
C VAL A 197 -12.87 2.93 -1.16
N HIS A 198 -12.39 1.87 -0.52
CA HIS A 198 -12.77 1.50 0.84
C HIS A 198 -11.69 1.94 1.84
N TYR A 199 -12.09 2.39 3.02
CA TYR A 199 -11.16 2.84 4.08
C TYR A 199 -11.30 1.97 5.33
N PRO A 200 -10.91 0.69 5.31
CA PRO A 200 -11.01 -0.19 6.47
C PRO A 200 -10.12 0.29 7.60
N SER A 201 -10.64 0.24 8.83
CA SER A 201 -9.82 0.53 10.00
C SER A 201 -8.74 -0.54 10.21
N PRO A 202 -7.64 -0.27 10.94
CA PRO A 202 -6.65 -1.29 11.27
C PRO A 202 -7.23 -2.51 11.99
N ARG A 203 -8.31 -2.31 12.76
CA ARG A 203 -9.04 -3.41 13.43
C ARG A 203 -9.78 -4.26 12.42
N THR A 204 -10.45 -3.63 11.46
CA THR A 204 -11.12 -4.31 10.36
C THR A 204 -10.13 -5.11 9.55
N MET A 205 -8.98 -4.52 9.18
CA MET A 205 -7.91 -5.22 8.47
C MET A 205 -7.37 -6.42 9.27
N ALA A 206 -7.11 -6.26 10.56
CA ALA A 206 -6.69 -7.36 11.42
C ALA A 206 -7.72 -8.49 11.50
N HIS A 207 -9.01 -8.18 11.41
CA HIS A 207 -10.07 -9.18 11.37
C HIS A 207 -10.17 -9.87 10.01
N ILE A 208 -10.10 -9.13 8.92
CA ILE A 208 -10.15 -9.64 7.54
C ILE A 208 -8.98 -10.59 7.27
N PHE A 209 -7.78 -10.24 7.73
CA PHE A 209 -6.57 -11.04 7.52
C PHE A 209 -6.42 -12.22 8.50
N ALA A 210 -7.21 -12.27 9.60
CA ALA A 210 -7.28 -13.45 10.46
C ALA A 210 -8.14 -14.55 9.79
N PRO A 211 -7.83 -15.84 10.02
CA PRO A 211 -6.76 -16.36 10.89
C PRO A 211 -5.41 -16.53 10.20
N GLU A 212 -5.30 -16.26 8.90
CA GLU A 212 -4.09 -16.54 8.10
C GLU A 212 -2.91 -15.67 8.51
N PHE A 213 -3.19 -14.45 8.97
CA PHE A 213 -2.17 -13.47 9.34
C PHE A 213 -2.42 -12.87 10.72
N ARG A 214 -1.35 -12.47 11.37
CA ARG A 214 -1.36 -11.71 12.62
C ARG A 214 -0.76 -10.32 12.38
N LEU A 215 -1.51 -9.27 12.73
CA LEU A 215 -0.99 -7.90 12.72
C LEU A 215 0.07 -7.75 13.82
N VAL A 216 1.32 -7.46 13.43
CA VAL A 216 2.46 -7.35 14.34
C VAL A 216 2.90 -5.90 14.55
N ARG A 217 2.71 -5.04 13.56
CA ARG A 217 3.11 -3.64 13.65
C ARG A 217 2.20 -2.73 12.83
N LEU A 218 2.12 -1.47 13.27
CA LEU A 218 1.39 -0.41 12.60
C LEU A 218 2.20 0.89 12.68
N LYS A 219 2.42 1.54 11.52
CA LYS A 219 3.07 2.85 11.40
C LYS A 219 2.18 3.78 10.58
N GLY A 220 2.14 5.06 10.91
CA GLY A 220 1.57 6.08 10.04
C GLY A 220 2.53 6.47 8.92
N VAL A 221 2.00 6.97 7.81
CA VAL A 221 2.77 7.60 6.73
C VAL A 221 2.04 8.89 6.36
N GLY A 222 2.74 10.02 6.46
CA GLY A 222 2.11 11.31 6.22
C GLY A 222 1.19 11.76 7.38
N VAL A 223 1.67 11.67 8.63
CA VAL A 223 1.02 12.29 9.78
C VAL A 223 1.22 13.79 9.75
N THR A 224 2.48 14.21 9.65
CA THR A 224 2.88 15.62 9.56
C THR A 224 3.17 16.03 8.11
N VAL A 225 3.64 15.12 7.26
CA VAL A 225 3.74 15.33 5.82
C VAL A 225 2.33 15.41 5.24
N PRO A 226 1.98 16.52 4.56
CA PRO A 226 0.63 16.70 4.04
C PRO A 226 0.31 15.75 2.88
N PRO A 227 -0.98 15.58 2.52
CA PRO A 227 -1.39 14.84 1.33
C PRO A 227 -0.95 15.52 0.02
N SER A 228 -0.87 14.72 -1.06
CA SER A 228 -0.33 15.13 -2.36
C SER A 228 -1.04 16.34 -3.00
N TYR A 229 -2.31 16.59 -2.72
CA TYR A 229 -3.02 17.78 -3.23
C TYR A 229 -2.49 19.10 -2.64
N LEU A 230 -1.67 19.07 -1.59
CA LEU A 230 -0.95 20.22 -1.04
C LEU A 230 0.46 20.40 -1.63
N GLU A 231 0.82 19.68 -2.67
CA GLU A 231 2.11 19.80 -3.36
C GLU A 231 2.48 21.24 -3.75
N PRO A 232 1.56 22.11 -4.25
CA PRO A 232 1.89 23.51 -4.54
C PRO A 232 2.41 24.25 -3.30
N LEU A 233 1.86 23.97 -2.12
CA LEU A 233 2.31 24.57 -0.85
C LEU A 233 3.66 24.00 -0.44
N ALA A 234 3.87 22.69 -0.59
CA ALA A 234 5.15 22.05 -0.31
C ALA A 234 6.28 22.60 -1.17
N ARG A 235 6.02 22.86 -2.46
CA ARG A 235 6.99 23.49 -3.39
C ARG A 235 7.34 24.91 -3.00
N ARG A 236 6.37 25.67 -2.47
CA ARG A 236 6.61 27.05 -1.98
C ARG A 236 7.45 27.07 -0.70
N PHE A 237 7.33 26.04 0.14
CA PHE A 237 7.99 25.96 1.45
C PHE A 237 8.75 24.64 1.66
N PRO A 238 9.75 24.31 0.81
CA PRO A 238 10.42 22.99 0.84
C PRO A 238 11.21 22.74 2.14
N ARG A 239 11.67 23.81 2.82
CA ARG A 239 12.33 23.67 4.12
C ARG A 239 11.34 23.22 5.21
N VAL A 240 10.13 23.75 5.19
CA VAL A 240 9.05 23.34 6.12
C VAL A 240 8.71 21.87 5.89
N LEU A 241 8.53 21.45 4.63
CA LEU A 241 8.26 20.05 4.32
C LEU A 241 9.36 19.12 4.86
N ARG A 242 10.64 19.49 4.73
CA ARG A 242 11.75 18.69 5.29
C ARG A 242 11.68 18.56 6.81
N THR A 243 11.33 19.64 7.52
CA THR A 243 11.13 19.59 8.97
C THR A 243 9.95 18.69 9.33
N LEU A 244 8.83 18.80 8.60
CA LEU A 244 7.66 17.94 8.78
C LEU A 244 8.00 16.46 8.51
N ALA A 245 8.75 16.15 7.45
CA ALA A 245 9.20 14.79 7.16
C ALA A 245 10.12 14.24 8.27
N GLY A 246 10.97 15.08 8.87
CA GLY A 246 11.75 14.70 10.04
C GLY A 246 10.88 14.38 11.26
N ALA A 247 9.88 15.20 11.53
CA ALA A 247 8.91 14.97 12.62
C ALA A 247 8.05 13.71 12.37
N ASP A 248 7.69 13.45 11.12
CA ASP A 248 6.87 12.28 10.72
C ASP A 248 7.54 10.96 11.14
N ARG A 249 8.86 10.84 11.02
CA ARG A 249 9.62 9.63 11.42
C ARG A 249 9.40 9.23 12.88
N VAL A 250 9.18 10.20 13.75
CA VAL A 250 8.95 9.98 15.19
C VAL A 250 7.47 9.85 15.48
N LEU A 251 6.67 10.84 15.05
CA LEU A 251 5.26 10.93 15.38
C LEU A 251 4.43 9.82 14.76
N SER A 252 4.80 9.35 13.57
CA SER A 252 4.13 8.25 12.87
C SER A 252 4.15 6.91 13.61
N ARG A 253 5.01 6.76 14.63
CA ARG A 253 5.11 5.55 15.47
C ARG A 253 4.24 5.62 16.72
N LEU A 254 3.80 6.81 17.12
CA LEU A 254 3.00 7.02 18.33
C LEU A 254 1.57 6.51 18.14
N PRO A 255 1.03 5.69 19.07
CA PRO A 255 -0.22 4.96 18.88
C PRO A 255 -1.44 5.79 18.44
N VAL A 256 -1.65 6.95 19.06
CA VAL A 256 -2.80 7.83 18.75
C VAL A 256 -2.52 8.62 17.48
N ILE A 257 -1.32 9.17 17.37
CA ILE A 257 -0.92 10.10 16.30
C ILE A 257 -0.87 9.38 14.94
N ARG A 258 -0.33 8.16 14.90
CA ARG A 258 -0.28 7.36 13.66
C ARG A 258 -1.67 7.11 13.05
N ALA A 259 -2.72 7.08 13.88
CA ALA A 259 -4.08 6.86 13.39
C ALA A 259 -4.65 8.05 12.57
N LEU A 260 -3.97 9.21 12.62
CA LEU A 260 -4.32 10.44 11.92
C LEU A 260 -3.57 10.62 10.60
N ALA A 261 -2.76 9.64 10.22
CA ALA A 261 -1.91 9.66 9.03
C ALA A 261 -2.72 9.56 7.72
N ASP A 262 -2.15 10.09 6.65
CA ASP A 262 -2.70 9.95 5.29
C ASP A 262 -2.77 8.48 4.86
N HIS A 263 -1.70 7.72 5.16
CA HIS A 263 -1.67 6.27 4.97
C HIS A 263 -1.27 5.55 6.26
N LEU A 264 -1.64 4.28 6.33
CA LEU A 264 -1.29 3.36 7.40
C LEU A 264 -0.54 2.18 6.82
N LEU A 265 0.67 1.96 7.29
CA LEU A 265 1.50 0.83 6.95
C LEU A 265 1.27 -0.27 7.99
N LEU A 266 0.63 -1.36 7.56
CA LEU A 266 0.29 -2.52 8.37
C LEU A 266 1.27 -3.64 8.06
N GLU A 267 1.97 -4.09 9.07
CA GLU A 267 2.85 -5.26 8.99
C GLU A 267 2.14 -6.46 9.59
N PHE A 268 1.86 -7.44 8.75
CA PHE A 268 1.31 -8.72 9.14
C PHE A 268 2.37 -9.81 9.02
N GLN A 269 2.24 -10.85 9.83
CA GLN A 269 3.02 -12.06 9.74
C GLN A 269 2.10 -13.24 9.45
N ARG A 270 2.43 -14.04 8.44
CA ARG A 270 1.70 -15.26 8.14
C ARG A 270 1.80 -16.24 9.32
N VAL A 271 0.63 -16.71 9.77
CA VAL A 271 0.55 -17.68 10.87
C VAL A 271 0.82 -19.08 10.34
N ASP A 272 1.67 -19.84 11.02
CA ASP A 272 1.79 -21.26 10.77
C ASP A 272 0.57 -21.99 11.32
N ARG A 273 -0.15 -22.74 10.48
CA ARG A 273 -1.36 -23.48 10.89
C ARG A 273 -1.10 -24.58 11.92
N CYS A 274 0.16 -24.97 12.09
CA CYS A 274 0.55 -25.92 13.14
C CYS A 274 0.53 -25.30 14.55
N VAL A 275 0.45 -23.96 14.67
CA VAL A 275 0.43 -23.25 15.96
C VAL A 275 -0.77 -22.30 15.93
N ILE A 276 -1.97 -22.77 16.22
CA ILE A 276 -3.17 -21.91 16.37
C ILE A 276 -3.07 -21.21 17.74
N PRO A 277 -2.65 -19.92 17.81
CA PRO A 277 -2.89 -19.14 19.01
C PRO A 277 -4.35 -18.65 18.95
N SER A 278 -5.11 -18.84 20.01
CA SER A 278 -6.49 -18.40 20.13
C SER A 278 -6.65 -16.94 19.63
N ALA A 279 -7.76 -16.65 18.95
CA ALA A 279 -8.15 -15.34 18.41
C ALA A 279 -8.00 -14.16 19.40
N ALA A 280 -7.88 -14.44 20.71
CA ALA A 280 -7.64 -13.48 21.78
C ALA A 280 -6.34 -12.67 21.65
N ARG A 281 -5.30 -13.14 20.97
CA ARG A 281 -4.01 -12.43 20.89
C ARG A 281 -3.98 -11.33 19.84
N ASN A 282 -4.78 -11.42 18.77
CA ASN A 282 -4.87 -10.34 17.77
C ASN A 282 -5.49 -9.05 18.35
N PHE A 283 -6.30 -9.18 19.41
CA PHE A 283 -6.90 -8.03 20.10
C PHE A 283 -6.00 -7.39 21.16
N ALA A 284 -4.94 -8.06 21.63
CA ALA A 284 -4.06 -7.52 22.68
C ALA A 284 -3.25 -6.30 22.19
N LEU A 285 -2.78 -6.30 20.96
CA LEU A 285 -2.08 -5.16 20.35
C LEU A 285 -2.99 -3.93 20.18
N LEU A 286 -4.28 -4.17 19.95
CA LEU A 286 -5.29 -3.12 19.81
C LEU A 286 -5.81 -2.61 21.17
N ARG A 287 -5.72 -3.42 22.24
CA ARG A 287 -6.03 -2.98 23.63
C ARG A 287 -5.02 -1.98 24.17
N ASN A 288 -3.75 -2.08 23.80
CA ASN A 288 -2.72 -1.12 24.17
C ASN A 288 -2.90 0.27 23.54
N LEU A 289 -3.86 0.43 22.61
CA LEU A 289 -4.28 1.71 22.06
C LEU A 289 -5.19 2.51 23.03
N ARG A 290 -5.68 1.90 24.14
CA ARG A 290 -6.64 2.52 25.06
C ARG A 290 -6.16 2.71 26.50
N ARG A 291 -4.93 2.32 26.86
CA ARG A 291 -4.45 2.58 28.22
C ARG A 291 -3.51 3.80 28.22
N PRO A 292 -3.94 4.96 28.78
CA PRO A 292 -2.99 5.95 29.25
C PRO A 292 -2.14 5.27 30.34
N ARG A 293 -0.84 5.36 30.23
CA ARG A 293 0.04 5.03 31.37
C ARG A 293 -0.31 6.00 32.48
N ARG A 294 -0.67 5.48 33.63
CA ARG A 294 -0.71 6.22 34.89
C ARG A 294 0.71 6.57 35.29
#